data_f02a0d26e535a94534d8b00adc7f7061
#
_entry.id   f02a0d26e535a94534d8b00adc7f7061
#
_cell.length_a   1.000
_cell.length_b   1.000
_cell.length_c   1.000
_cell.angle_alpha   90.00
_cell.angle_beta   90.00
_cell.angle_gamma   90.00
#
_symmetry.space_group_name_H-M   'P 1'
#
loop_
_entity.id
_entity.type
_entity.pdbx_description
1 polymer ?
#
loop_
_entity_poly.entity_id
_entity_poly.type
_entity_poly.pdbx_seq_one_letter_code
_entity_poly.pdbx_strand_id
1 'polypeptide(L)'
;ERLGAQDLPIKLLNLIKIDQDRMVEQVAVRTTIADLSEPPTDAHDVYLRLHLLSHRLVKPTTINMDDAVERLTITVWTNKGPCLPDNFEHMRAALRSRGLIHVYGIDSLPRMVDYVVPAGVQITEAERVRLGAYLAPGTRVIREGFVSHNAGTLGPGRVEGRIASGTVVGTNIDLGISASLVSMKPAPLHVGNNCSLGVSAAVIGLNLGDNVHVGNNI
;
A
#
# COMPACT_ATOMS: atom_id res chain seq x y z
N GLU A 1 -9.29 -9.06 18.78
CA GLU A 1 -10.37 -9.97 19.25
C GLU A 1 -11.02 -10.65 18.04
N ARG A 2 -11.15 -11.99 18.08
CA ARG A 2 -11.92 -12.74 17.07
C ARG A 2 -13.43 -12.62 17.40
N LEU A 3 -14.23 -12.27 16.40
CA LEU A 3 -15.67 -12.13 16.54
C LEU A 3 -16.40 -13.44 16.23
N GLY A 4 -17.42 -13.76 17.03
CA GLY A 4 -18.35 -14.85 16.77
C GLY A 4 -19.44 -14.45 15.76
N ALA A 5 -20.20 -15.43 15.26
CA ALA A 5 -21.29 -15.17 14.31
C ALA A 5 -22.36 -14.22 14.88
N GLN A 6 -22.61 -14.27 16.19
CA GLN A 6 -23.56 -13.41 16.89
C GLN A 6 -23.18 -11.92 16.93
N ASP A 7 -21.88 -11.63 16.75
CA ASP A 7 -21.34 -10.28 16.86
C ASP A 7 -21.25 -9.57 15.48
N LEU A 8 -21.70 -10.26 14.42
CA LEU A 8 -21.52 -9.80 13.05
C LEU A 8 -22.85 -9.41 12.39
N PRO A 9 -22.83 -8.35 11.57
CA PRO A 9 -23.91 -8.09 10.64
C PRO A 9 -24.14 -9.27 9.70
N ILE A 10 -25.42 -9.58 9.40
CA ILE A 10 -25.80 -10.72 8.55
C ILE A 10 -25.02 -10.79 7.23
N LYS A 11 -24.78 -9.65 6.60
CA LYS A 11 -24.02 -9.56 5.33
C LYS A 11 -22.54 -9.96 5.45
N LEU A 12 -21.97 -9.99 6.64
CA LEU A 12 -20.58 -10.41 6.87
C LEU A 12 -20.49 -11.90 7.26
N LEU A 13 -21.59 -12.52 7.66
CA LEU A 13 -21.59 -13.95 8.04
C LEU A 13 -21.13 -14.86 6.92
N ASN A 14 -21.51 -14.56 5.67
CA ASN A 14 -21.12 -15.33 4.49
C ASN A 14 -19.64 -15.25 4.15
N LEU A 15 -18.90 -14.32 4.74
CA LEU A 15 -17.45 -14.16 4.54
C LEU A 15 -16.63 -15.05 5.47
N ILE A 16 -17.24 -15.52 6.59
CA ILE A 16 -16.57 -16.43 7.54
C ILE A 16 -16.69 -17.85 7.02
N LYS A 17 -15.57 -18.47 6.69
CA LYS A 17 -15.55 -19.85 6.20
C LYS A 17 -14.16 -20.46 6.26
N ILE A 18 -14.11 -21.78 6.30
CA ILE A 18 -12.89 -22.53 5.99
C ILE A 18 -12.82 -22.69 4.47
N ASP A 19 -11.76 -22.18 3.86
CA ASP A 19 -11.47 -22.35 2.44
C ASP A 19 -10.44 -23.48 2.27
N GLN A 20 -10.96 -24.70 2.07
CA GLN A 20 -10.13 -25.89 1.97
C GLN A 20 -9.18 -25.86 0.76
N ASP A 21 -9.61 -25.29 -0.38
CA ASP A 21 -8.76 -25.23 -1.57
C ASP A 21 -7.56 -24.29 -1.40
N ARG A 22 -7.71 -23.23 -0.59
CA ARG A 22 -6.62 -22.33 -0.22
C ARG A 22 -5.92 -22.73 1.08
N MET A 23 -6.46 -23.73 1.80
CA MET A 23 -5.98 -24.17 3.12
C MET A 23 -5.94 -23.00 4.14
N VAL A 24 -6.95 -22.13 4.11
CA VAL A 24 -7.05 -20.97 5.00
C VAL A 24 -8.41 -20.89 5.68
N GLU A 25 -8.44 -20.28 6.86
CA GLU A 25 -9.66 -19.89 7.54
C GLU A 25 -9.91 -18.39 7.36
N GLN A 26 -11.10 -18.01 6.92
CA GLN A 26 -11.55 -16.61 6.88
C GLN A 26 -12.29 -16.32 8.16
N VAL A 27 -11.79 -15.41 8.94
CA VAL A 27 -12.35 -15.01 10.24
C VAL A 27 -12.65 -13.51 10.25
N ALA A 28 -13.57 -13.11 11.13
CA ALA A 28 -13.77 -11.71 11.43
C ALA A 28 -13.03 -11.35 12.71
N VAL A 29 -12.34 -10.23 12.70
CA VAL A 29 -11.62 -9.71 13.85
C VAL A 29 -12.02 -8.26 14.12
N ARG A 30 -12.06 -7.87 15.38
CA ARG A 30 -12.12 -6.48 15.81
C ARG A 30 -10.73 -6.06 16.28
N THR A 31 -10.14 -5.09 15.58
CA THR A 31 -8.84 -4.50 15.96
C THR A 31 -9.08 -3.13 16.55
N THR A 32 -8.54 -2.89 17.73
CA THR A 32 -8.57 -1.57 18.39
C THR A 32 -7.14 -1.10 18.59
N ILE A 33 -6.83 0.08 18.10
CA ILE A 33 -5.52 0.72 18.27
C ILE A 33 -5.73 1.90 19.21
N ALA A 34 -5.11 1.86 20.38
CA ALA A 34 -5.24 2.92 21.38
C ALA A 34 -4.46 4.17 20.99
N ASP A 35 -3.28 4.00 20.41
CA ASP A 35 -2.40 5.08 19.98
C ASP A 35 -1.69 4.71 18.67
N LEU A 36 -1.91 5.51 17.64
CA LEU A 36 -1.27 5.33 16.34
C LEU A 36 0.20 5.77 16.31
N SER A 37 0.68 6.46 17.33
CA SER A 37 2.10 6.82 17.47
C SER A 37 2.97 5.65 17.95
N GLU A 38 2.37 4.63 18.57
CA GLU A 38 3.05 3.40 18.96
C GLU A 38 3.24 2.46 17.77
N PRO A 39 4.31 1.63 17.75
CA PRO A 39 4.53 0.65 16.68
C PRO A 39 3.36 -0.35 16.58
N PRO A 40 3.07 -0.87 15.39
CA PRO A 40 2.03 -1.89 15.25
C PRO A 40 2.40 -3.17 16.01
N THR A 41 1.41 -3.84 16.59
CA THR A 41 1.61 -5.00 17.46
C THR A 41 1.59 -6.33 16.71
N ASP A 42 0.74 -6.45 15.70
CA ASP A 42 0.54 -7.67 14.92
C ASP A 42 0.09 -7.37 13.48
N ALA A 43 -0.10 -8.40 12.67
CA ALA A 43 -0.55 -8.27 11.28
C ALA A 43 -1.93 -7.59 11.16
N HIS A 44 -2.85 -7.77 12.11
CA HIS A 44 -4.17 -7.15 12.06
C HIS A 44 -4.08 -5.64 12.28
N ASP A 45 -3.23 -5.21 13.20
CA ASP A 45 -2.91 -3.80 13.43
C ASP A 45 -2.26 -3.19 12.18
N VAL A 46 -1.25 -3.86 11.61
CA VAL A 46 -0.60 -3.40 10.36
C VAL A 46 -1.62 -3.21 9.24
N TYR A 47 -2.45 -4.21 8.96
CA TYR A 47 -3.43 -4.10 7.89
C TYR A 47 -4.46 -2.99 8.15
N LEU A 48 -4.89 -2.78 9.39
CA LEU A 48 -5.78 -1.67 9.73
C LEU A 48 -5.11 -0.32 9.41
N ARG A 49 -3.85 -0.12 9.81
CA ARG A 49 -3.08 1.11 9.49
C ARG A 49 -2.92 1.31 7.98
N LEU A 50 -2.61 0.24 7.23
CA LEU A 50 -2.52 0.32 5.77
C LEU A 50 -3.85 0.75 5.13
N HIS A 51 -4.98 0.22 5.62
CA HIS A 51 -6.29 0.64 5.17
C HIS A 51 -6.61 2.09 5.56
N LEU A 52 -6.29 2.54 6.77
CA LEU A 52 -6.48 3.93 7.19
C LEU A 52 -5.75 4.90 6.26
N LEU A 53 -4.52 4.59 5.86
CA LEU A 53 -3.73 5.36 4.89
C LEU A 53 -4.38 5.37 3.51
N SER A 54 -4.70 4.20 2.96
CA SER A 54 -5.26 4.08 1.61
C SER A 54 -6.66 4.68 1.48
N HIS A 55 -7.47 4.64 2.54
CA HIS A 55 -8.75 5.33 2.62
C HIS A 55 -8.63 6.83 2.94
N ARG A 56 -7.42 7.35 3.11
CA ARG A 56 -7.15 8.77 3.40
C ARG A 56 -7.74 9.24 4.74
N LEU A 57 -7.89 8.34 5.69
CA LEU A 57 -8.36 8.64 7.05
C LEU A 57 -7.24 9.16 7.95
N VAL A 58 -6.00 8.77 7.65
CA VAL A 58 -4.78 9.28 8.26
C VAL A 58 -3.76 9.64 7.17
N LYS A 59 -2.90 10.61 7.44
CA LYS A 59 -1.84 10.99 6.48
C LYS A 59 -0.61 10.10 6.64
N PRO A 60 0.17 9.86 5.57
CA PRO A 60 1.43 9.15 5.71
C PRO A 60 2.40 9.90 6.61
N THR A 61 3.25 9.17 7.29
CA THR A 61 4.24 9.65 8.28
C THR A 61 3.66 10.28 9.54
N THR A 62 2.33 10.33 9.71
CA THR A 62 1.70 10.80 10.95
C THR A 62 1.34 9.66 11.91
N ILE A 63 1.53 8.43 11.49
CA ILE A 63 1.35 7.22 12.28
C ILE A 63 2.64 6.40 12.28
N ASN A 64 2.84 5.62 13.33
CA ASN A 64 4.01 4.75 13.41
C ASN A 64 3.79 3.50 12.54
N MET A 65 4.75 3.21 11.66
CA MET A 65 4.79 2.02 10.80
C MET A 65 6.11 1.27 10.92
N ASP A 66 6.83 1.45 12.05
CA ASP A 66 8.07 0.75 12.30
C ASP A 66 7.82 -0.75 12.39
N ASP A 67 8.69 -1.52 11.76
CA ASP A 67 8.64 -2.98 11.69
C ASP A 67 7.30 -3.54 11.15
N ALA A 68 6.50 -2.72 10.46
CA ALA A 68 5.20 -3.14 9.94
C ALA A 68 5.31 -4.29 8.93
N VAL A 69 6.27 -4.22 8.01
CA VAL A 69 6.44 -5.25 6.97
C VAL A 69 6.96 -6.56 7.57
N GLU A 70 7.82 -6.48 8.58
CA GLU A 70 8.39 -7.61 9.30
C GLU A 70 7.34 -8.41 10.08
N ARG A 71 6.20 -7.78 10.42
CA ARG A 71 5.06 -8.44 11.09
C ARG A 71 4.12 -9.15 10.12
N LEU A 72 4.34 -9.01 8.81
CA LEU A 72 3.54 -9.63 7.78
C LEU A 72 4.22 -10.88 7.22
N THR A 73 3.40 -11.85 6.82
CA THR A 73 3.88 -13.07 6.17
C THR A 73 3.97 -12.87 4.67
N ILE A 74 5.01 -13.39 4.04
CA ILE A 74 5.09 -13.49 2.57
C ILE A 74 3.89 -14.28 2.07
N THR A 75 3.17 -13.70 1.13
CA THR A 75 1.88 -14.19 0.66
C THR A 75 1.87 -14.24 -0.86
N VAL A 76 1.32 -15.30 -1.42
CA VAL A 76 1.02 -15.40 -2.86
C VAL A 76 -0.34 -14.72 -3.10
N TRP A 77 -0.32 -13.56 -3.70
CA TRP A 77 -1.52 -12.79 -4.02
C TRP A 77 -2.15 -13.27 -5.31
N THR A 78 -3.39 -13.73 -5.26
CA THR A 78 -4.10 -14.29 -6.43
C THR A 78 -5.48 -13.68 -6.63
N ASN A 79 -6.05 -13.88 -7.82
CA ASN A 79 -7.46 -13.54 -8.10
C ASN A 79 -8.49 -14.40 -7.35
N LYS A 80 -8.04 -15.41 -6.61
CA LYS A 80 -8.87 -16.26 -5.74
C LYS A 80 -8.69 -15.93 -4.26
N GLY A 81 -7.86 -14.92 -3.96
CA GLY A 81 -7.49 -14.50 -2.62
C GLY A 81 -6.03 -14.85 -2.27
N PRO A 82 -5.58 -14.41 -1.08
CA PRO A 82 -4.23 -14.69 -0.60
C PRO A 82 -4.03 -16.18 -0.28
N CYS A 83 -2.84 -16.69 -0.60
CA CYS A 83 -2.41 -18.06 -0.30
C CYS A 83 -1.04 -18.04 0.35
N LEU A 84 -0.70 -19.06 1.14
CA LEU A 84 0.66 -19.25 1.61
C LEU A 84 1.55 -19.75 0.46
N PRO A 85 2.85 -19.40 0.43
CA PRO A 85 3.79 -19.93 -0.56
C PRO A 85 3.98 -21.44 -0.43
N ASP A 86 3.96 -21.94 0.81
CA ASP A 86 4.14 -23.36 1.09
C ASP A 86 3.01 -24.19 0.47
N ASN A 87 3.39 -25.22 -0.29
CA ASN A 87 2.45 -26.09 -1.02
C ASN A 87 1.55 -25.33 -2.04
N PHE A 88 1.96 -24.16 -2.52
CA PHE A 88 1.14 -23.36 -3.44
C PHE A 88 0.75 -24.12 -4.71
N GLU A 89 1.61 -24.97 -5.26
CA GLU A 89 1.29 -25.74 -6.46
C GLU A 89 0.16 -26.76 -6.23
N HIS A 90 0.07 -27.33 -5.03
CA HIS A 90 -1.07 -28.17 -4.63
C HIS A 90 -2.36 -27.33 -4.53
N MET A 91 -2.32 -26.17 -3.88
CA MET A 91 -3.43 -25.23 -3.80
C MET A 91 -3.84 -24.73 -5.19
N ARG A 92 -2.88 -24.44 -6.06
CA ARG A 92 -3.14 -24.04 -7.46
C ARG A 92 -3.94 -25.12 -8.20
N ALA A 93 -3.60 -26.40 -8.01
CA ALA A 93 -4.34 -27.51 -8.63
C ALA A 93 -5.78 -27.60 -8.11
N ALA A 94 -5.99 -27.49 -6.80
CA ALA A 94 -7.32 -27.48 -6.18
C ALA A 94 -8.17 -26.30 -6.66
N LEU A 95 -7.58 -25.10 -6.72
CA LEU A 95 -8.25 -23.86 -7.13
C LEU A 95 -8.65 -23.83 -8.60
N ARG A 96 -8.08 -24.71 -9.46
CA ARG A 96 -8.48 -24.80 -10.89
C ARG A 96 -9.97 -25.07 -11.08
N SER A 97 -10.60 -25.79 -10.14
CA SER A 97 -12.05 -26.00 -10.14
C SER A 97 -12.86 -24.70 -10.11
N ARG A 98 -12.26 -23.62 -9.58
CA ARG A 98 -12.85 -22.27 -9.51
C ARG A 98 -12.48 -21.37 -10.71
N GLY A 99 -11.90 -21.93 -11.77
CA GLY A 99 -11.49 -21.23 -12.99
C GLY A 99 -10.00 -20.83 -12.99
N LEU A 100 -9.61 -20.00 -13.95
CA LEU A 100 -8.23 -19.56 -14.12
C LEU A 100 -7.68 -18.86 -12.86
N ILE A 101 -6.42 -19.17 -12.56
CA ILE A 101 -5.69 -18.57 -11.46
C ILE A 101 -4.63 -17.63 -12.02
N HIS A 102 -4.71 -16.38 -11.57
CA HIS A 102 -3.71 -15.36 -11.82
C HIS A 102 -2.97 -15.06 -10.52
N VAL A 103 -1.65 -15.15 -10.56
CA VAL A 103 -0.76 -14.73 -9.47
C VAL A 103 -0.33 -13.30 -9.77
N TYR A 104 -0.66 -12.39 -8.88
CA TYR A 104 -0.34 -10.95 -8.99
C TYR A 104 1.04 -10.62 -8.43
N GLY A 105 1.53 -11.44 -7.50
CA GLY A 105 2.83 -11.27 -6.88
C GLY A 105 3.02 -12.16 -5.67
N ILE A 106 4.25 -12.21 -5.20
CA ILE A 106 4.66 -12.89 -3.96
C ILE A 106 5.35 -11.83 -3.11
N ASP A 107 4.67 -11.33 -2.10
CA ASP A 107 5.14 -10.21 -1.28
C ASP A 107 4.37 -10.17 0.05
N SER A 108 4.90 -9.47 1.04
CA SER A 108 4.18 -9.18 2.29
C SER A 108 3.04 -8.19 2.08
N LEU A 109 3.17 -7.26 1.13
CA LEU A 109 2.20 -6.21 0.87
C LEU A 109 1.42 -6.45 -0.43
N PRO A 110 0.07 -6.41 -0.40
CA PRO A 110 -0.75 -6.49 -1.59
C PRO A 110 -0.75 -5.17 -2.38
N ARG A 111 -1.28 -5.24 -3.61
CA ARG A 111 -1.62 -4.05 -4.40
C ARG A 111 -2.78 -3.29 -3.74
N MET A 112 -2.71 -1.95 -3.76
CA MET A 112 -3.78 -1.11 -3.21
C MET A 112 -5.14 -1.44 -3.82
N VAL A 113 -5.23 -1.50 -5.15
CA VAL A 113 -6.51 -1.60 -5.86
C VAL A 113 -7.25 -2.92 -5.66
N ASP A 114 -6.60 -3.95 -5.13
CA ASP A 114 -7.27 -5.20 -4.76
C ASP A 114 -8.18 -5.02 -3.53
N TYR A 115 -7.97 -3.97 -2.73
CA TYR A 115 -8.69 -3.70 -1.49
C TYR A 115 -9.31 -2.30 -1.44
N VAL A 116 -8.62 -1.29 -2.00
CA VAL A 116 -9.06 0.10 -1.97
C VAL A 116 -8.88 0.72 -3.35
N VAL A 117 -9.99 1.18 -3.94
CA VAL A 117 -9.97 1.97 -5.17
C VAL A 117 -10.23 3.43 -4.81
N PRO A 118 -9.18 4.27 -4.73
CA PRO A 118 -9.32 5.65 -4.30
C PRO A 118 -10.01 6.50 -5.37
N ALA A 119 -11.03 7.26 -4.97
CA ALA A 119 -11.75 8.14 -5.90
C ALA A 119 -10.86 9.29 -6.40
N GLY A 120 -11.01 9.64 -7.68
CA GLY A 120 -10.30 10.77 -8.30
C GLY A 120 -8.82 10.53 -8.58
N VAL A 121 -8.37 9.29 -8.64
CA VAL A 121 -6.97 8.90 -8.85
C VAL A 121 -6.84 8.07 -10.12
N GLN A 122 -5.73 8.23 -10.83
CA GLN A 122 -5.34 7.37 -11.94
C GLN A 122 -4.16 6.48 -11.53
N ILE A 123 -4.30 5.18 -11.69
CA ILE A 123 -3.25 4.18 -11.49
C ILE A 123 -3.21 3.32 -12.75
N THR A 124 -2.14 3.43 -13.54
CA THR A 124 -2.04 2.72 -14.82
C THR A 124 -1.66 1.26 -14.62
N GLU A 125 -0.75 0.99 -13.68
CA GLU A 125 -0.26 -0.36 -13.36
C GLU A 125 -0.50 -0.65 -11.88
N ALA A 126 -1.43 -1.58 -11.62
CA ALA A 126 -1.91 -1.87 -10.26
C ALA A 126 -0.80 -2.34 -9.30
N GLU A 127 0.16 -3.12 -9.79
CA GLU A 127 1.28 -3.67 -9.03
C GLU A 127 2.27 -2.63 -8.53
N ARG A 128 2.21 -1.41 -9.06
CA ARG A 128 3.14 -0.34 -8.69
C ARG A 128 2.68 0.51 -7.51
N VAL A 129 1.47 0.29 -7.02
CA VAL A 129 0.94 1.01 -5.85
C VAL A 129 0.58 0.01 -4.76
N ARG A 130 1.29 0.10 -3.64
CA ARG A 130 1.08 -0.80 -2.50
C ARG A 130 -0.09 -0.35 -1.62
N LEU A 131 -0.79 -1.30 -1.01
CA LEU A 131 -1.72 -0.99 0.07
C LEU A 131 -0.98 -0.20 1.16
N GLY A 132 -1.60 0.85 1.68
CA GLY A 132 -0.94 1.80 2.58
C GLY A 132 -0.34 3.02 1.88
N ALA A 133 -0.40 3.11 0.54
CA ALA A 133 -0.15 4.36 -0.15
C ALA A 133 -1.31 5.34 0.07
N TYR A 134 -1.00 6.62 0.20
CA TYR A 134 -1.96 7.71 0.32
C TYR A 134 -1.97 8.52 -0.99
N LEU A 135 -3.04 8.44 -1.76
CA LEU A 135 -3.15 9.16 -3.02
C LEU A 135 -4.31 10.15 -2.96
N ALA A 136 -4.00 11.44 -2.91
CA ALA A 136 -5.02 12.49 -2.94
C ALA A 136 -5.75 12.53 -4.31
N PRO A 137 -6.98 13.04 -4.38
CA PRO A 137 -7.69 13.26 -5.65
C PRO A 137 -6.86 14.10 -6.61
N GLY A 138 -6.86 13.74 -7.90
CA GLY A 138 -6.04 14.37 -8.93
C GLY A 138 -4.63 13.79 -9.08
N THR A 139 -4.25 12.83 -8.25
CA THR A 139 -2.98 12.11 -8.41
C THR A 139 -3.05 11.15 -9.60
N ARG A 140 -1.99 11.15 -10.40
CA ARG A 140 -1.83 10.26 -11.55
C ARG A 140 -0.52 9.50 -11.42
N VAL A 141 -0.62 8.20 -11.05
CA VAL A 141 0.50 7.26 -11.06
C VAL A 141 0.49 6.58 -12.42
N ILE A 142 1.39 6.95 -13.29
CA ILE A 142 1.39 6.54 -14.69
C ILE A 142 2.74 5.93 -15.08
N ARG A 143 2.73 5.09 -16.11
CA ARG A 143 3.91 4.40 -16.62
C ARG A 143 4.66 3.68 -15.49
N GLU A 144 5.92 4.01 -15.29
CA GLU A 144 6.82 3.39 -14.31
C GLU A 144 6.64 3.93 -12.87
N GLY A 145 5.69 4.84 -12.65
CA GLY A 145 5.44 5.43 -11.34
C GLY A 145 5.17 4.38 -10.27
N PHE A 146 5.82 4.52 -9.12
CA PHE A 146 5.70 3.60 -7.98
C PHE A 146 5.44 4.37 -6.69
N VAL A 147 4.45 3.91 -5.91
CA VAL A 147 4.18 4.48 -4.58
C VAL A 147 4.11 3.36 -3.54
N SER A 148 4.97 3.47 -2.53
CA SER A 148 5.06 2.52 -1.44
C SER A 148 3.99 2.78 -0.36
N HIS A 149 3.90 1.87 0.63
CA HIS A 149 3.11 2.08 1.85
C HIS A 149 3.68 3.24 2.68
N ASN A 150 2.86 3.84 3.52
CA ASN A 150 3.23 4.99 4.36
C ASN A 150 3.93 6.11 3.56
N ALA A 151 3.48 6.31 2.33
CA ALA A 151 4.00 7.31 1.39
C ALA A 151 2.87 7.83 0.52
N GLY A 152 3.05 8.97 -0.13
CA GLY A 152 2.07 9.41 -1.11
C GLY A 152 2.01 10.91 -1.35
N THR A 153 0.90 11.33 -1.97
CA THR A 153 0.64 12.69 -2.45
C THR A 153 -0.47 13.33 -1.65
N LEU A 154 -0.27 14.56 -1.20
CA LEU A 154 -1.28 15.33 -0.46
C LEU A 154 -2.21 16.15 -1.37
N GLY A 155 -1.95 16.20 -2.66
CA GLY A 155 -2.76 16.89 -3.66
C GLY A 155 -2.52 16.36 -5.07
N PRO A 156 -3.10 17.00 -6.10
CA PRO A 156 -2.90 16.62 -7.49
C PRO A 156 -1.42 16.57 -7.87
N GLY A 157 -1.06 15.64 -8.75
CA GLY A 157 0.31 15.53 -9.25
C GLY A 157 0.50 14.36 -10.19
N ARG A 158 1.61 14.38 -10.93
CA ARG A 158 2.03 13.35 -11.85
C ARG A 158 3.22 12.57 -11.25
N VAL A 159 3.09 11.27 -11.19
CA VAL A 159 4.08 10.36 -10.63
C VAL A 159 4.48 9.35 -11.70
N GLU A 160 5.62 9.56 -12.34
CA GLU A 160 6.29 8.58 -13.22
C GLU A 160 7.57 8.03 -12.57
N GLY A 161 7.94 8.57 -11.42
CA GLY A 161 9.05 8.13 -10.60
C GLY A 161 8.62 7.33 -9.38
N ARG A 162 9.52 7.16 -8.44
CA ARG A 162 9.35 6.36 -7.22
C ARG A 162 9.17 7.25 -6.00
N ILE A 163 8.10 7.02 -5.26
CA ILE A 163 7.88 7.54 -3.90
C ILE A 163 8.07 6.38 -2.92
N ALA A 164 9.21 6.34 -2.25
CA ALA A 164 9.52 5.28 -1.29
C ALA A 164 8.75 5.47 0.04
N SER A 165 8.68 4.42 0.84
CA SER A 165 8.06 4.47 2.17
C SER A 165 8.64 5.60 3.02
N GLY A 166 7.79 6.25 3.83
CA GLY A 166 8.20 7.40 4.65
C GLY A 166 8.37 8.71 3.88
N THR A 167 7.87 8.79 2.65
CA THR A 167 7.98 10.00 1.81
C THR A 167 6.60 10.59 1.52
N VAL A 168 6.47 11.89 1.74
CA VAL A 168 5.23 12.64 1.50
C VAL A 168 5.51 13.79 0.54
N VAL A 169 4.70 13.92 -0.50
CA VAL A 169 4.80 15.02 -1.45
C VAL A 169 3.54 15.91 -1.42
N GLY A 170 3.72 17.19 -1.60
CA GLY A 170 2.65 18.19 -1.59
C GLY A 170 1.76 18.13 -2.83
N THR A 171 1.24 19.28 -3.24
CA THR A 171 0.37 19.43 -4.41
C THR A 171 1.15 19.91 -5.64
N ASN A 172 0.61 19.66 -6.84
CA ASN A 172 1.23 20.03 -8.13
C ASN A 172 2.66 19.48 -8.29
N ILE A 173 2.82 18.20 -7.94
CA ILE A 173 4.10 17.51 -8.07
C ILE A 173 4.22 16.91 -9.46
N ASP A 174 5.42 17.02 -10.02
CA ASP A 174 5.79 16.36 -11.27
C ASP A 174 7.07 15.53 -11.07
N LEU A 175 6.91 14.21 -10.93
CA LEU A 175 8.03 13.29 -10.83
C LEU A 175 8.27 12.64 -12.18
N GLY A 176 9.41 12.97 -12.79
CA GLY A 176 9.83 12.41 -14.06
C GLY A 176 10.16 10.92 -14.01
N ILE A 177 10.31 10.31 -15.17
CA ILE A 177 10.64 8.89 -15.34
C ILE A 177 11.89 8.53 -14.53
N SER A 178 11.81 7.45 -13.75
CA SER A 178 12.90 6.97 -12.91
C SER A 178 13.40 7.95 -11.84
N ALA A 179 12.71 9.09 -11.64
CA ALA A 179 13.01 9.95 -10.50
C ALA A 179 12.72 9.20 -9.19
N SER A 180 13.50 9.46 -8.15
CA SER A 180 13.39 8.73 -6.89
C SER A 180 13.38 9.65 -5.67
N LEU A 181 12.37 9.49 -4.83
CA LEU A 181 12.26 10.13 -3.53
C LEU A 181 12.40 9.05 -2.45
N VAL A 182 13.46 9.12 -1.65
CA VAL A 182 13.79 8.10 -0.66
C VAL A 182 14.03 8.76 0.70
N SER A 183 13.18 8.41 1.67
CA SER A 183 13.41 8.80 3.07
C SER A 183 14.58 8.01 3.66
N MET A 184 15.26 8.59 4.63
CA MET A 184 16.26 7.86 5.42
C MET A 184 15.78 7.77 6.87
N LYS A 185 15.49 6.53 7.32
CA LYS A 185 15.07 6.30 8.72
C LYS A 185 16.06 6.90 9.71
N PRO A 186 15.61 7.48 10.82
CA PRO A 186 14.20 7.52 11.27
C PRO A 186 13.40 8.69 10.68
N ALA A 187 14.02 9.62 9.95
CA ALA A 187 13.35 10.84 9.49
C ALA A 187 12.53 10.61 8.21
N PRO A 188 11.26 11.04 8.17
CA PRO A 188 10.49 11.07 6.92
C PRO A 188 11.06 12.11 5.95
N LEU A 189 10.80 11.92 4.65
CA LEU A 189 11.12 12.88 3.62
C LEU A 189 9.85 13.64 3.22
N HIS A 190 9.92 14.95 3.26
CA HIS A 190 8.85 15.84 2.83
C HIS A 190 9.27 16.68 1.62
N VAL A 191 8.43 16.69 0.60
CA VAL A 191 8.56 17.56 -0.59
C VAL A 191 7.39 18.53 -0.59
N GLY A 192 7.68 19.80 -0.69
CA GLY A 192 6.68 20.87 -0.70
C GLY A 192 5.82 20.88 -1.95
N ASN A 193 5.11 21.98 -2.16
CA ASN A 193 4.20 22.14 -3.29
C ASN A 193 4.90 22.67 -4.55
N ASN A 194 4.31 22.43 -5.71
CA ASN A 194 4.80 22.91 -7.02
C ASN A 194 6.25 22.49 -7.30
N CYS A 195 6.62 21.27 -6.92
CA CYS A 195 7.98 20.76 -7.12
C CYS A 195 8.04 19.82 -8.33
N SER A 196 9.18 19.82 -9.02
CA SER A 196 9.43 18.86 -10.08
C SER A 196 10.80 18.20 -9.95
N LEU A 197 10.86 16.91 -10.25
CA LEU A 197 12.09 16.15 -10.38
C LEU A 197 12.19 15.68 -11.83
N GLY A 198 13.32 15.99 -12.45
CA GLY A 198 13.64 15.56 -13.81
C GLY A 198 13.87 14.05 -13.92
N VAL A 199 14.10 13.59 -15.14
CA VAL A 199 14.38 12.18 -15.44
C VAL A 199 15.59 11.70 -14.65
N SER A 200 15.44 10.56 -13.96
CA SER A 200 16.49 9.92 -13.16
C SER A 200 17.08 10.81 -12.04
N ALA A 201 16.38 11.86 -11.65
CA ALA A 201 16.78 12.67 -10.49
C ALA A 201 16.49 11.91 -9.19
N ALA A 202 17.36 12.06 -8.17
CA ALA A 202 17.17 11.41 -6.89
C ALA A 202 17.29 12.39 -5.71
N VAL A 203 16.34 12.33 -4.78
CA VAL A 203 16.41 13.05 -3.51
C VAL A 203 16.35 12.03 -2.39
N ILE A 204 17.42 11.96 -1.61
CA ILE A 204 17.60 10.97 -0.57
C ILE A 204 17.82 11.68 0.76
N GLY A 205 16.91 11.49 1.71
CA GLY A 205 17.01 11.99 3.09
C GLY A 205 17.02 13.53 3.24
N LEU A 206 16.65 14.28 2.20
CA LEU A 206 16.64 15.73 2.19
C LEU A 206 15.25 16.28 1.91
N ASN A 207 14.68 17.06 2.83
CA ASN A 207 13.42 17.73 2.61
C ASN A 207 13.55 18.85 1.57
N LEU A 208 12.56 18.95 0.69
CA LEU A 208 12.45 20.04 -0.27
C LEU A 208 11.32 20.99 0.15
N GLY A 209 11.58 22.30 0.06
CA GLY A 209 10.54 23.31 0.23
C GLY A 209 9.63 23.41 -1.00
N ASP A 210 8.79 24.42 -1.03
CA ASP A 210 7.92 24.70 -2.17
C ASP A 210 8.70 25.25 -3.38
N ASN A 211 8.18 24.99 -4.58
CA ASN A 211 8.70 25.53 -5.86
C ASN A 211 10.14 25.08 -6.18
N VAL A 212 10.54 23.91 -5.73
CA VAL A 212 11.86 23.35 -6.02
C VAL A 212 11.83 22.55 -7.32
N HIS A 213 12.80 22.80 -8.20
CA HIS A 213 12.99 22.09 -9.46
C HIS A 213 14.36 21.42 -9.48
N VAL A 214 14.37 20.10 -9.53
CA VAL A 214 15.57 19.28 -9.64
C VAL A 214 15.76 18.90 -11.10
N GLY A 215 16.94 19.12 -11.66
CA GLY A 215 17.24 18.79 -13.05
C GLY A 215 17.31 17.28 -13.31
N ASN A 216 17.57 16.91 -14.57
CA ASN A 216 17.75 15.49 -14.94
C ASN A 216 19.07 14.94 -14.39
N ASN A 217 19.08 13.66 -14.00
CA ASN A 217 20.29 12.93 -13.59
C ASN A 217 21.07 13.59 -12.42
N ILE A 218 20.36 14.21 -11.49
CA ILE A 218 20.92 14.85 -10.29
C ILE A 218 20.59 14.01 -9.07
#